data_55d192345a2eafaa1dde3930d97af4c3
#
_entry.id   55d192345a2eafaa1dde3930d97af4c3
#
_cell.length_a   1.000
_cell.length_b   1.000
_cell.length_c   1.000
_cell.angle_alpha   90.00
_cell.angle_beta   90.00
_cell.angle_gamma   90.00
#
_symmetry.space_group_name_H-M   'P 1'
#
loop_
_entity.id
_entity.type
_entity.pdbx_description
1 polymer ?
#
loop_
_entity_poly.entity_id
_entity_poly.type
_entity_poly.pdbx_seq_one_letter_code
_entity_poly.pdbx_strand_id
1 'polypeptide(L)'
;MDLGQDKLASQAKKFGFGDVMRVPMRVTPSTFPTQLNEPQTAMSAIGQYDVRVTPLQIATISATIANGGNQMQPYLVKNVVDSDLDVIKSTDPKVRAKPISGQTADSLTEMMEAVVNNGTGKQAAVPGVQVAGKTGTAQGDTKNAADLWFTGFAPANDPKIALAIVLENGGDQGVEALAGSVAAPAARQIFEAAVR
;
A
#
# COMPACT_ATOMS: atom_id res chain seq x y z
N MET A 1 -21.36 -5.27 15.62
CA MET A 1 -20.44 -4.85 14.52
C MET A 1 -21.24 -4.04 13.50
N ASP A 2 -21.15 -2.71 13.52
CA ASP A 2 -22.03 -1.83 12.72
C ASP A 2 -21.71 -1.84 11.22
N LEU A 3 -20.47 -2.21 10.82
CA LEU A 3 -20.05 -2.19 9.41
C LEU A 3 -20.45 -3.46 8.66
N GLY A 4 -20.20 -4.62 9.22
CA GLY A 4 -20.49 -5.93 8.63
C GLY A 4 -19.56 -6.34 7.47
N GLN A 5 -19.55 -7.64 7.14
CA GLN A 5 -18.68 -8.21 6.10
C GLN A 5 -18.94 -7.64 4.70
N ASP A 6 -20.20 -7.39 4.35
CA ASP A 6 -20.57 -6.99 2.99
C ASP A 6 -20.03 -5.60 2.62
N LYS A 7 -20.05 -4.67 3.59
CA LYS A 7 -19.48 -3.34 3.39
C LYS A 7 -17.95 -3.38 3.31
N LEU A 8 -17.29 -4.24 4.11
CA LEU A 8 -15.84 -4.44 4.04
C LEU A 8 -15.44 -5.04 2.69
N ALA A 9 -16.08 -6.13 2.26
CA ALA A 9 -15.84 -6.78 0.98
C ALA A 9 -16.12 -5.82 -0.20
N SER A 10 -17.22 -5.06 -0.14
CA SER A 10 -17.55 -4.04 -1.14
C SER A 10 -16.47 -2.96 -1.23
N GLN A 11 -15.96 -2.47 -0.09
CA GLN A 11 -14.89 -1.48 -0.08
C GLN A 11 -13.57 -2.05 -0.60
N ALA A 12 -13.20 -3.28 -0.22
CA ALA A 12 -12.03 -3.96 -0.77
C ALA A 12 -12.13 -4.11 -2.30
N LYS A 13 -13.32 -4.49 -2.80
CA LYS A 13 -13.58 -4.58 -4.25
C LYS A 13 -13.40 -3.23 -4.97
N LYS A 14 -13.82 -2.11 -4.39
CA LYS A 14 -13.60 -0.77 -4.96
C LYS A 14 -12.11 -0.45 -5.11
N PHE A 15 -11.25 -0.93 -4.21
CA PHE A 15 -9.79 -0.84 -4.31
C PHE A 15 -9.17 -1.84 -5.30
N GLY A 16 -9.96 -2.73 -5.90
CA GLY A 16 -9.52 -3.68 -6.91
C GLY A 16 -9.15 -5.06 -6.40
N PHE A 17 -9.54 -5.43 -5.16
CA PHE A 17 -9.44 -6.82 -4.72
C PHE A 17 -10.30 -7.72 -5.61
N GLY A 18 -9.74 -8.85 -6.03
CA GLY A 18 -10.35 -9.78 -6.99
C GLY A 18 -10.07 -9.45 -8.46
N ASP A 19 -9.59 -8.26 -8.77
CA ASP A 19 -9.29 -7.86 -10.15
C ASP A 19 -7.87 -8.27 -10.58
N VAL A 20 -7.72 -8.66 -11.84
CA VAL A 20 -6.41 -8.89 -12.45
C VAL A 20 -5.80 -7.54 -12.85
N MET A 21 -4.72 -7.16 -12.19
CA MET A 21 -3.92 -6.00 -12.58
C MET A 21 -2.92 -6.37 -13.68
N ARG A 22 -2.72 -5.48 -14.65
CA ARG A 22 -1.74 -5.66 -15.75
C ARG A 22 -0.81 -4.46 -15.81
N VAL A 23 0.55 -4.69 -15.80
CA VAL A 23 1.58 -3.63 -15.69
C VAL A 23 2.85 -3.80 -16.56
N PRO A 24 2.93 -4.13 -17.77
CA PRO A 24 2.19 -4.93 -18.75
C PRO A 24 2.11 -6.42 -18.42
N MET A 25 2.79 -6.89 -17.38
CA MET A 25 2.71 -8.28 -16.92
C MET A 25 1.40 -8.49 -16.14
N ARG A 26 0.92 -9.74 -16.12
CA ARG A 26 -0.20 -10.14 -15.29
C ARG A 26 0.24 -10.23 -13.83
N VAL A 27 -0.48 -9.55 -12.94
CA VAL A 27 -0.28 -9.62 -11.49
C VAL A 27 -1.32 -10.54 -10.87
N THR A 28 -0.92 -11.36 -9.93
CA THR A 28 -1.84 -12.20 -9.16
C THR A 28 -2.87 -11.32 -8.44
N PRO A 29 -4.17 -11.58 -8.55
CA PRO A 29 -5.18 -10.82 -7.84
C PRO A 29 -5.00 -10.90 -6.33
N SER A 30 -5.15 -9.77 -5.65
CA SER A 30 -5.36 -9.73 -4.21
C SER A 30 -6.75 -10.23 -3.87
N THR A 31 -6.93 -10.94 -2.76
CA THR A 31 -8.21 -11.51 -2.37
C THR A 31 -8.68 -10.99 -1.02
N PHE A 32 -9.98 -10.75 -0.92
CA PHE A 32 -10.66 -10.46 0.34
C PHE A 32 -11.67 -11.59 0.59
N PRO A 33 -11.66 -12.21 1.79
CA PRO A 33 -12.51 -13.35 2.08
C PRO A 33 -14.01 -12.96 2.11
N THR A 34 -14.85 -13.94 1.78
CA THR A 34 -16.32 -13.80 1.80
C THR A 34 -16.92 -14.87 2.70
N GLN A 35 -18.19 -14.73 3.06
CA GLN A 35 -18.91 -15.68 3.93
C GLN A 35 -18.27 -15.78 5.34
N LEU A 36 -17.97 -14.64 5.93
CA LEU A 36 -17.30 -14.51 7.22
C LEU A 36 -18.32 -14.54 8.37
N ASN A 37 -17.97 -15.21 9.46
CA ASN A 37 -18.63 -14.98 10.76
C ASN A 37 -18.12 -13.68 11.42
N GLU A 38 -18.69 -13.29 12.55
CA GLU A 38 -18.33 -12.04 13.22
C GLU A 38 -16.85 -11.95 13.63
N PRO A 39 -16.22 -12.96 14.28
CA PRO A 39 -14.79 -12.94 14.56
C PRO A 39 -13.92 -12.84 13.32
N GLN A 40 -14.23 -13.58 12.28
CA GLN A 40 -13.50 -13.53 10.99
C GLN A 40 -13.63 -12.16 10.32
N THR A 41 -14.83 -11.55 10.38
CA THR A 41 -15.07 -10.19 9.89
C THR A 41 -14.20 -9.18 10.65
N ALA A 42 -14.12 -9.28 11.98
CA ALA A 42 -13.27 -8.40 12.79
C ALA A 42 -11.79 -8.55 12.42
N MET A 43 -11.30 -9.77 12.28
CA MET A 43 -9.92 -10.06 11.89
C MET A 43 -9.63 -9.55 10.47
N SER A 44 -10.52 -9.77 9.52
CA SER A 44 -10.36 -9.28 8.14
C SER A 44 -10.36 -7.75 8.05
N ALA A 45 -11.09 -7.07 8.93
CA ALA A 45 -11.11 -5.60 8.99
C ALA A 45 -9.75 -4.97 9.34
N ILE A 46 -8.88 -5.71 10.01
CA ILE A 46 -7.51 -5.30 10.35
C ILE A 46 -6.45 -5.97 9.45
N GLY A 47 -6.87 -6.60 8.34
CA GLY A 47 -5.97 -7.23 7.38
C GLY A 47 -5.42 -8.60 7.79
N GLN A 48 -6.07 -9.25 8.76
CA GLN A 48 -5.76 -10.61 9.22
C GLN A 48 -6.72 -11.64 8.61
N TYR A 49 -6.68 -12.88 9.13
CA TYR A 49 -7.45 -14.00 8.63
C TYR A 49 -7.00 -14.39 7.20
N ASP A 50 -7.87 -14.39 6.19
CA ASP A 50 -7.54 -14.80 4.82
C ASP A 50 -7.50 -13.62 3.81
N VAL A 51 -7.16 -12.43 4.29
CA VAL A 51 -6.88 -11.28 3.43
C VAL A 51 -5.50 -11.46 2.81
N ARG A 52 -5.43 -11.58 1.47
CA ARG A 52 -4.17 -11.77 0.75
C ARG A 52 -3.94 -10.63 -0.23
N VAL A 53 -2.78 -10.00 -0.13
CA VAL A 53 -2.45 -8.84 -0.95
C VAL A 53 -1.09 -8.98 -1.61
N THR A 54 -0.93 -8.35 -2.78
CA THR A 54 0.38 -8.17 -3.39
C THR A 54 0.98 -6.82 -2.94
N PRO A 55 2.31 -6.68 -2.87
CA PRO A 55 2.95 -5.38 -2.61
C PRO A 55 2.48 -4.29 -3.58
N LEU A 56 2.29 -4.61 -4.85
CA LEU A 56 1.77 -3.67 -5.83
C LEU A 56 0.35 -3.18 -5.48
N GLN A 57 -0.53 -4.05 -4.99
CA GLN A 57 -1.86 -3.65 -4.54
C GLN A 57 -1.79 -2.67 -3.37
N ILE A 58 -0.94 -2.94 -2.38
CA ILE A 58 -0.75 -2.06 -1.22
C ILE A 58 -0.13 -0.72 -1.63
N ALA A 59 0.90 -0.72 -2.49
CA ALA A 59 1.47 0.52 -3.04
C ALA A 59 0.42 1.33 -3.81
N THR A 60 -0.45 0.65 -4.59
CA THR A 60 -1.54 1.30 -5.32
C THR A 60 -2.58 1.92 -4.38
N ILE A 61 -2.87 1.30 -3.22
CA ILE A 61 -3.75 1.87 -2.19
C ILE A 61 -3.13 3.15 -1.61
N SER A 62 -1.85 3.13 -1.22
CA SER A 62 -1.15 4.32 -0.74
C SER A 62 -1.09 5.43 -1.79
N ALA A 63 -0.82 5.08 -3.06
CA ALA A 63 -0.87 6.02 -4.18
C ALA A 63 -2.27 6.61 -4.41
N THR A 64 -3.33 5.83 -4.15
CA THR A 64 -4.71 6.31 -4.25
C THR A 64 -5.02 7.35 -3.17
N ILE A 65 -4.57 7.14 -1.94
CA ILE A 65 -4.70 8.10 -0.83
C ILE A 65 -3.93 9.37 -1.18
N ALA A 66 -2.65 9.24 -1.57
CA ALA A 66 -1.79 10.34 -2.00
C ALA A 66 -2.38 11.15 -3.16
N ASN A 67 -3.18 10.54 -4.02
CA ASN A 67 -3.81 11.15 -5.21
C ASN A 67 -5.28 11.57 -4.98
N GLY A 68 -5.63 11.98 -3.75
CA GLY A 68 -6.96 12.50 -3.43
C GLY A 68 -8.09 11.51 -3.70
N GLY A 69 -7.84 10.22 -3.53
CA GLY A 69 -8.81 9.14 -3.72
C GLY A 69 -8.93 8.60 -5.16
N ASN A 70 -8.16 9.13 -6.10
CA ASN A 70 -8.16 8.64 -7.48
C ASN A 70 -7.13 7.52 -7.67
N GLN A 71 -7.57 6.32 -7.95
CA GLN A 71 -6.72 5.17 -8.25
C GLN A 71 -6.32 5.18 -9.72
N MET A 72 -5.02 5.31 -9.97
CA MET A 72 -4.46 5.26 -11.31
C MET A 72 -4.20 3.83 -11.77
N GLN A 73 -4.28 3.57 -13.08
CA GLN A 73 -3.82 2.32 -13.67
C GLN A 73 -2.28 2.33 -13.68
N PRO A 74 -1.60 1.41 -12.96
CA PRO A 74 -0.15 1.36 -13.00
C PRO A 74 0.36 0.84 -14.34
N TYR A 75 1.52 1.33 -14.78
CA TYR A 75 2.22 0.89 -15.99
C TYR A 75 3.73 1.00 -15.79
N LEU A 76 4.51 0.22 -16.56
CA LEU A 76 5.97 0.21 -16.49
C LEU A 76 6.61 0.90 -17.70
N VAL A 77 5.94 0.88 -18.87
CA VAL A 77 6.47 1.46 -20.11
C VAL A 77 5.80 2.81 -20.34
N LYS A 78 6.57 3.88 -20.17
CA LYS A 78 6.11 5.25 -20.44
C LYS A 78 6.08 5.53 -21.94
N ASN A 79 7.20 5.29 -22.60
CA ASN A 79 7.36 5.54 -24.03
C ASN A 79 7.98 4.32 -24.74
N VAL A 80 7.61 4.14 -25.99
CA VAL A 80 8.33 3.30 -26.97
C VAL A 80 8.94 4.25 -27.98
N VAL A 81 10.23 4.09 -28.24
CA VAL A 81 10.99 4.94 -29.18
C VAL A 81 11.56 4.08 -30.31
N ASP A 82 11.83 4.69 -31.46
CA ASP A 82 12.55 4.07 -32.60
C ASP A 82 14.08 4.14 -32.43
N SER A 83 14.83 3.79 -33.47
CA SER A 83 16.30 3.82 -33.47
C SER A 83 16.88 5.22 -33.34
N ASP A 84 16.14 6.25 -33.75
CA ASP A 84 16.55 7.66 -33.73
C ASP A 84 16.09 8.37 -32.42
N LEU A 85 15.52 7.59 -31.47
CA LEU A 85 14.96 8.02 -30.18
C LEU A 85 13.67 8.86 -30.32
N ASP A 86 13.03 8.84 -31.47
CA ASP A 86 11.74 9.46 -31.66
C ASP A 86 10.63 8.64 -31.01
N VAL A 87 9.72 9.32 -30.29
CA VAL A 87 8.63 8.63 -29.57
C VAL A 87 7.55 8.19 -30.55
N ILE A 88 7.45 6.86 -30.75
CA ILE A 88 6.43 6.24 -31.61
C ILE A 88 5.15 5.87 -30.85
N LYS A 89 5.24 5.75 -29.51
CA LYS A 89 4.08 5.47 -28.65
C LYS A 89 4.34 5.96 -27.23
N SER A 90 3.33 6.61 -26.63
CA SER A 90 3.31 6.99 -25.22
C SER A 90 2.18 6.28 -24.48
N THR A 91 2.38 6.04 -23.19
CA THR A 91 1.32 5.58 -22.27
C THR A 91 0.77 6.77 -21.52
N ASP A 92 -0.50 7.10 -21.74
CA ASP A 92 -1.19 8.14 -21.01
C ASP A 92 -1.67 7.62 -19.65
N PRO A 93 -1.46 8.37 -18.55
CA PRO A 93 -2.01 8.03 -17.26
C PRO A 93 -3.54 7.96 -17.31
N LYS A 94 -4.11 6.88 -16.73
CA LYS A 94 -5.56 6.67 -16.71
C LYS A 94 -6.05 6.45 -15.30
N VAL A 95 -7.12 7.15 -14.92
CA VAL A 95 -7.86 6.84 -13.68
C VAL A 95 -8.59 5.52 -13.89
N ARG A 96 -8.31 4.55 -13.00
CA ARG A 96 -8.94 3.23 -13.00
C ARG A 96 -10.23 3.23 -12.18
N ALA A 97 -10.21 3.89 -11.01
CA ALA A 97 -11.32 3.94 -10.07
C ALA A 97 -11.21 5.16 -9.15
N LYS A 98 -12.28 5.44 -8.42
CA LYS A 98 -12.29 6.39 -7.30
C LYS A 98 -12.88 5.71 -6.06
N PRO A 99 -12.11 4.84 -5.38
CA PRO A 99 -12.59 4.03 -4.26
C PRO A 99 -12.98 4.83 -3.01
N ILE A 100 -12.42 6.04 -2.82
CA ILE A 100 -12.70 6.94 -1.71
C ILE A 100 -12.85 8.39 -2.19
N SER A 101 -13.48 9.23 -1.37
CA SER A 101 -13.56 10.68 -1.61
C SER A 101 -12.22 11.37 -1.31
N GLY A 102 -12.02 12.60 -1.82
CA GLY A 102 -10.88 13.43 -1.45
C GLY A 102 -10.82 13.67 0.05
N GLN A 103 -11.93 14.06 0.66
CA GLN A 103 -12.01 14.25 2.12
C GLN A 103 -11.58 13.00 2.92
N THR A 104 -11.96 11.81 2.47
CA THR A 104 -11.52 10.56 3.10
C THR A 104 -10.02 10.34 2.91
N ALA A 105 -9.48 10.68 1.73
CA ALA A 105 -8.05 10.61 1.44
C ALA A 105 -7.25 11.57 2.34
N ASP A 106 -7.74 12.82 2.53
CA ASP A 106 -7.12 13.81 3.41
C ASP A 106 -7.09 13.32 4.87
N SER A 107 -8.22 12.81 5.39
CA SER A 107 -8.29 12.24 6.73
C SER A 107 -7.36 11.03 6.92
N LEU A 108 -7.23 10.17 5.90
CA LEU A 108 -6.30 9.04 5.94
C LEU A 108 -4.84 9.54 5.91
N THR A 109 -4.53 10.57 5.15
CA THR A 109 -3.20 11.19 5.11
C THR A 109 -2.79 11.70 6.49
N GLU A 110 -3.66 12.46 7.15
CA GLU A 110 -3.41 12.94 8.52
C GLU A 110 -3.15 11.80 9.52
N MET A 111 -3.97 10.73 9.46
CA MET A 111 -3.76 9.56 10.29
C MET A 111 -2.44 8.84 9.98
N MET A 112 -2.06 8.73 8.70
CA MET A 112 -0.81 8.11 8.28
C MET A 112 0.41 8.97 8.64
N GLU A 113 0.31 10.29 8.62
CA GLU A 113 1.35 11.20 9.15
C GLU A 113 1.51 11.02 10.66
N ALA A 114 0.42 10.90 11.42
CA ALA A 114 0.47 10.65 12.85
C ALA A 114 1.19 9.33 13.20
N VAL A 115 1.05 8.29 12.37
CA VAL A 115 1.80 7.02 12.53
C VAL A 115 3.31 7.23 12.38
N VAL A 116 3.74 8.07 11.45
CA VAL A 116 5.18 8.37 11.24
C VAL A 116 5.70 9.36 12.27
N ASN A 117 4.91 10.37 12.65
CA ASN A 117 5.34 11.38 13.61
C ASN A 117 5.37 10.84 15.06
N ASN A 118 4.36 10.07 15.47
CA ASN A 118 4.15 9.70 16.87
C ASN A 118 3.90 8.21 17.10
N GLY A 119 3.71 7.42 16.04
CA GLY A 119 3.29 6.02 16.09
C GLY A 119 4.39 5.01 15.81
N THR A 120 3.99 3.85 15.31
CA THR A 120 4.85 2.69 15.00
C THR A 120 5.73 2.89 13.77
N GLY A 121 5.47 3.92 12.96
CA GLY A 121 6.21 4.24 11.74
C GLY A 121 7.33 5.26 11.89
N LYS A 122 7.70 5.67 13.10
CA LYS A 122 8.68 6.75 13.37
C LYS A 122 10.00 6.61 12.62
N GLN A 123 10.46 5.39 12.38
CA GLN A 123 11.71 5.16 11.68
C GLN A 123 11.63 5.39 10.16
N ALA A 124 10.43 5.64 9.62
CA ALA A 124 10.25 6.07 8.24
C ALA A 124 10.35 7.60 8.06
N ALA A 125 10.48 8.37 9.16
CA ALA A 125 10.56 9.82 9.11
C ALA A 125 11.80 10.31 8.36
N VAL A 126 11.61 11.29 7.46
CA VAL A 126 12.67 11.95 6.70
C VAL A 126 12.80 13.40 7.19
N PRO A 127 13.98 13.86 7.59
CA PRO A 127 14.16 15.23 8.06
C PRO A 127 13.71 16.27 7.01
N GLY A 128 12.82 17.17 7.44
CA GLY A 128 12.31 18.24 6.57
C GLY A 128 11.23 17.82 5.56
N VAL A 129 10.79 16.55 5.58
CA VAL A 129 9.77 16.02 4.68
C VAL A 129 8.60 15.43 5.48
N GLN A 130 7.39 15.82 5.16
CA GLN A 130 6.20 15.16 5.71
C GLN A 130 6.03 13.79 5.06
N VAL A 131 6.02 12.74 5.86
CA VAL A 131 5.86 11.35 5.40
C VAL A 131 4.56 10.79 5.97
N ALA A 132 3.71 10.27 5.10
CA ALA A 132 2.52 9.51 5.48
C ALA A 132 2.78 8.02 5.32
N GLY A 133 2.55 7.20 6.37
CA GLY A 133 2.83 5.78 6.29
C GLY A 133 2.08 4.94 7.31
N LYS A 134 2.09 3.63 7.10
CA LYS A 134 1.47 2.63 8.00
C LYS A 134 2.33 1.37 8.04
N THR A 135 2.63 0.92 9.23
CA THR A 135 3.24 -0.39 9.49
C THR A 135 2.17 -1.47 9.55
N GLY A 136 2.53 -2.68 9.17
CA GLY A 136 1.69 -3.87 9.30
C GLY A 136 2.53 -5.06 9.75
N THR A 137 1.98 -5.89 10.63
CA THR A 137 2.58 -7.16 11.03
C THR A 137 1.53 -8.23 10.79
N ALA A 138 1.73 -9.03 9.75
CA ALA A 138 0.81 -10.09 9.37
C ALA A 138 1.35 -11.43 9.90
N GLN A 139 0.69 -11.99 10.89
CA GLN A 139 1.00 -13.31 11.39
C GLN A 139 0.45 -14.37 10.44
N GLY A 140 1.35 -15.21 9.91
CA GLY A 140 0.99 -16.38 9.13
C GLY A 140 0.71 -17.61 10.02
N ASP A 141 1.35 -18.72 9.73
CA ASP A 141 1.30 -19.92 10.56
C ASP A 141 2.07 -19.70 11.88
N THR A 142 1.61 -20.33 12.96
CA THR A 142 2.19 -20.23 14.31
C THR A 142 3.66 -20.66 14.41
N LYS A 143 4.19 -21.29 13.35
CA LYS A 143 5.58 -21.76 13.28
C LYS A 143 6.55 -20.79 12.62
N ASN A 144 6.03 -19.79 11.90
CA ASN A 144 6.85 -18.83 11.15
C ASN A 144 6.77 -17.44 11.79
N ALA A 145 7.83 -16.67 11.61
CA ALA A 145 7.81 -15.25 11.96
C ALA A 145 6.78 -14.51 11.09
N ALA A 146 6.28 -13.38 11.61
CA ALA A 146 5.30 -12.57 10.89
C ALA A 146 5.89 -11.91 9.65
N ASP A 147 5.08 -11.68 8.64
CA ASP A 147 5.42 -10.81 7.53
C ASP A 147 5.30 -9.34 7.96
N LEU A 148 6.37 -8.61 7.73
CA LEU A 148 6.51 -7.22 8.16
C LEU A 148 6.27 -6.28 6.99
N TRP A 149 5.27 -5.42 7.14
CA TRP A 149 4.85 -4.49 6.10
C TRP A 149 5.09 -3.04 6.49
N PHE A 150 5.48 -2.26 5.52
CA PHE A 150 5.35 -0.81 5.55
C PHE A 150 4.81 -0.32 4.22
N THR A 151 3.87 0.63 4.26
CA THR A 151 3.38 1.32 3.07
C THR A 151 3.23 2.79 3.37
N GLY A 152 3.40 3.63 2.36
CA GLY A 152 3.27 5.07 2.54
C GLY A 152 3.64 5.86 1.30
N PHE A 153 3.68 7.16 1.45
CA PHE A 153 4.05 8.10 0.40
C PHE A 153 4.73 9.35 0.97
N ALA A 154 5.50 10.02 0.14
CA ALA A 154 6.23 11.23 0.49
C ALA A 154 6.45 12.14 -0.75
N PRO A 155 6.55 13.49 -0.56
CA PRO A 155 6.05 14.24 0.60
C PRO A 155 4.52 14.09 0.75
N ALA A 156 3.98 14.17 1.97
CA ALA A 156 2.53 13.98 2.17
C ALA A 156 1.70 15.13 1.57
N ASN A 157 2.24 16.34 1.55
CA ASN A 157 1.61 17.54 1.02
C ASN A 157 1.78 17.75 -0.50
N ASP A 158 2.75 17.09 -1.13
CA ASP A 158 2.97 17.09 -2.60
C ASP A 158 3.57 15.74 -3.03
N PRO A 159 2.79 14.65 -3.05
CA PRO A 159 3.29 13.30 -3.21
C PRO A 159 4.05 13.07 -4.51
N LYS A 160 5.28 12.55 -4.40
CA LYS A 160 6.14 12.19 -5.53
C LYS A 160 6.32 10.69 -5.67
N ILE A 161 6.26 9.96 -4.54
CA ILE A 161 6.45 8.52 -4.50
C ILE A 161 5.47 7.88 -3.51
N ALA A 162 4.90 6.76 -3.89
CA ALA A 162 4.21 5.84 -2.99
C ALA A 162 4.88 4.46 -3.08
N LEU A 163 5.02 3.78 -1.95
CA LEU A 163 5.67 2.47 -1.88
C LEU A 163 4.95 1.51 -0.96
N ALA A 164 5.24 0.22 -1.14
CA ALA A 164 4.98 -0.83 -0.17
C ALA A 164 6.22 -1.73 -0.07
N ILE A 165 6.58 -2.09 1.16
CA ILE A 165 7.66 -3.00 1.48
C ILE A 165 7.07 -4.17 2.25
N VAL A 166 7.48 -5.37 1.91
CA VAL A 166 7.23 -6.59 2.68
C VAL A 166 8.53 -7.32 2.94
N LEU A 167 8.70 -7.79 4.15
CA LEU A 167 9.78 -8.67 4.57
C LEU A 167 9.12 -9.94 5.11
N GLU A 168 9.23 -10.99 4.33
CA GLU A 168 8.63 -12.29 4.68
C GLU A 168 9.37 -12.92 5.85
N ASN A 169 8.62 -13.59 6.75
CA ASN A 169 9.15 -14.33 7.89
C ASN A 169 10.08 -13.50 8.80
N GLY A 170 9.76 -12.22 9.02
CA GLY A 170 10.55 -11.33 9.89
C GLY A 170 11.88 -10.85 9.31
N GLY A 171 12.18 -11.21 8.05
CA GLY A 171 13.48 -10.96 7.43
C GLY A 171 14.63 -11.62 8.23
N ASP A 172 15.76 -10.94 8.32
CA ASP A 172 16.94 -11.45 9.04
C ASP A 172 16.78 -11.47 10.58
N GLN A 173 15.76 -10.79 11.12
CA GLN A 173 15.50 -10.72 12.57
C GLN A 173 14.53 -11.81 13.08
N GLY A 174 13.87 -12.52 12.18
CA GLY A 174 12.99 -13.64 12.53
C GLY A 174 11.80 -13.25 13.42
N VAL A 175 11.50 -14.06 14.43
CA VAL A 175 10.27 -13.93 15.24
C VAL A 175 10.19 -12.68 16.14
N GLU A 176 11.34 -12.06 16.45
CA GLU A 176 11.42 -10.84 17.27
C GLU A 176 11.26 -9.56 16.45
N ALA A 177 11.18 -9.68 15.12
CA ALA A 177 11.14 -8.53 14.22
C ALA A 177 9.81 -7.77 14.30
N LEU A 178 9.90 -6.45 14.31
CA LEU A 178 8.76 -5.54 14.23
C LEU A 178 8.83 -4.72 12.94
N ALA A 179 7.71 -4.53 12.28
CA ALA A 179 7.63 -3.75 11.05
C ALA A 179 8.20 -2.33 11.19
N GLY A 180 8.01 -1.70 12.35
CA GLY A 180 8.55 -0.39 12.66
C GLY A 180 10.08 -0.33 12.77
N SER A 181 10.73 -1.43 13.12
CA SER A 181 12.20 -1.50 13.27
C SER A 181 12.93 -2.01 12.03
N VAL A 182 12.23 -2.64 11.08
CA VAL A 182 12.85 -3.25 9.89
C VAL A 182 12.32 -2.64 8.60
N ALA A 183 11.00 -2.67 8.36
CA ALA A 183 10.42 -2.18 7.13
C ALA A 183 10.37 -0.64 7.06
N ALA A 184 10.13 0.05 8.18
CA ALA A 184 10.06 1.51 8.19
C ALA A 184 11.43 2.20 7.89
N PRO A 185 12.59 1.75 8.43
CA PRO A 185 13.90 2.29 8.04
C PRO A 185 14.21 2.10 6.56
N ALA A 186 13.85 0.95 5.98
CA ALA A 186 14.02 0.71 4.54
C ALA A 186 13.18 1.68 3.70
N ALA A 187 11.93 1.95 4.11
CA ALA A 187 11.10 2.96 3.47
C ALA A 187 11.71 4.36 3.55
N ARG A 188 12.28 4.74 4.69
CA ARG A 188 12.97 6.02 4.85
C ARG A 188 14.07 6.21 3.81
N GLN A 189 14.94 5.22 3.61
CA GLN A 189 16.03 5.31 2.63
C GLN A 189 15.51 5.55 1.22
N ILE A 190 14.41 4.88 0.84
CA ILE A 190 13.79 5.06 -0.47
C ILE A 190 13.17 6.47 -0.59
N PHE A 191 12.45 6.93 0.43
CA PHE A 191 11.89 8.28 0.44
C PHE A 191 12.99 9.33 0.34
N GLU A 192 14.05 9.24 1.13
CA GLU A 192 15.20 10.16 1.07
C GLU A 192 15.81 10.24 -0.33
N ALA A 193 15.91 9.13 -1.03
CA ALA A 193 16.44 9.09 -2.39
C ALA A 193 15.49 9.68 -3.44
N ALA A 194 14.16 9.57 -3.22
CA ALA A 194 13.16 9.97 -4.19
C ALA A 194 12.72 11.45 -4.08
N VAL A 195 12.91 12.08 -2.90
CA VAL A 195 12.44 13.47 -2.65
C VAL A 195 13.56 14.51 -2.61
N ARG A 196 14.80 14.09 -2.88
CA ARG A 196 15.98 14.98 -3.01
C ARG A 196 16.02 15.76 -4.30
#